data_b98f61fe96f289e0e276967addd42d71
#
_entry.id   b98f61fe96f289e0e276967addd42d71
#
_cell.length_a   1.000
_cell.length_b   1.000
_cell.length_c   1.000
_cell.angle_alpha   90.00
_cell.angle_beta   90.00
_cell.angle_gamma   90.00
#
_symmetry.space_group_name_H-M   'P 1'
#
loop_
_entity.id
_entity.type
_entity.pdbx_description
1 polymer ?
#
loop_
_entity_poly.entity_id
_entity_poly.type
_entity_poly.pdbx_seq_one_letter_code
_entity_poly.pdbx_strand_id
1 'polypeptide(L)'
;MTNRHIAFIAAAMIASGGASAFDLQGHRGARGLAPENTIRAFTRALEIGVTTLELDLAMTRDGVLVVSHDSRLNPVHTRGPNGQFLTREGPAIHALTFEEVQRYDVGRIKPGTPYAQRFPQQQGADGVRIPALREVFDLVRRAKADHIRFNIETKLTPTSGSDTPDPETFAAALAKSLRAAGLTSRATIQSFDWRTLIAMRAIAPEIERVCLTIEDADEDNLQGGKPGPSPWTAGLDIDDVGGSAPRLAAAAGCAIWSPYFRNLTAERVAESRTLGLKVIPGRSMTVPRWSA
;
A
#
# COMPACT_ATOMS: atom_id res chain seq x y z
N MET A 1 67.56 7.83 35.99
CA MET A 1 66.54 6.77 35.85
C MET A 1 65.18 7.43 35.84
N THR A 2 64.61 7.66 34.65
CA THR A 2 63.34 8.41 34.48
C THR A 2 62.24 7.42 34.06
N ASN A 3 61.32 7.13 34.99
CA ASN A 3 60.14 6.31 34.74
C ASN A 3 59.10 7.09 33.92
N ARG A 4 58.84 6.64 32.68
CA ARG A 4 57.73 7.10 31.83
C ARG A 4 56.52 6.23 32.13
N HIS A 5 55.49 6.79 32.79
CA HIS A 5 54.17 6.18 32.85
C HIS A 5 53.42 6.38 31.53
N ILE A 6 53.15 5.29 30.83
CA ILE A 6 52.25 5.28 29.67
C ILE A 6 50.84 5.06 30.19
N ALA A 7 50.00 6.08 30.09
CA ALA A 7 48.56 5.98 30.38
C ALA A 7 47.83 5.43 29.16
N PHE A 8 47.24 4.23 29.30
CA PHE A 8 46.32 3.69 28.31
C PHE A 8 44.93 4.37 28.48
N ILE A 9 44.51 5.15 27.49
CA ILE A 9 43.15 5.66 27.40
C ILE A 9 42.33 4.59 26.67
N ALA A 10 41.50 3.86 27.42
CA ALA A 10 40.49 2.97 26.82
C ALA A 10 39.34 3.84 26.26
N ALA A 11 39.24 3.94 24.97
CA ALA A 11 38.08 4.53 24.30
C ALA A 11 36.91 3.54 24.38
N ALA A 12 35.95 3.84 25.26
CA ALA A 12 34.68 3.14 25.30
C ALA A 12 33.87 3.50 24.04
N MET A 13 33.77 2.58 23.09
CA MET A 13 32.77 2.69 22.00
C MET A 13 31.39 2.53 22.60
N ILE A 14 30.67 3.63 22.75
CA ILE A 14 29.24 3.61 23.00
C ILE A 14 28.58 3.12 21.71
N ALA A 15 28.22 1.84 21.67
CA ALA A 15 27.31 1.33 20.64
C ALA A 15 25.97 2.04 20.84
N SER A 16 25.73 3.08 20.06
CA SER A 16 24.40 3.66 19.94
C SER A 16 23.53 2.60 19.29
N GLY A 17 22.80 1.84 20.11
CA GLY A 17 21.70 1.01 19.66
C GLY A 17 20.73 1.92 18.93
N GLY A 18 20.75 1.89 17.60
CA GLY A 18 19.80 2.63 16.78
C GLY A 18 18.40 2.24 17.20
N ALA A 19 17.65 3.18 17.76
CA ALA A 19 16.21 3.03 17.91
C ALA A 19 15.69 2.63 16.52
N SER A 20 15.00 1.50 16.43
CA SER A 20 14.36 1.07 15.18
C SER A 20 13.42 2.20 14.77
N ALA A 21 13.74 2.87 13.70
CA ALA A 21 12.95 3.99 13.22
C ALA A 21 11.53 3.48 12.94
N PHE A 22 10.55 4.15 13.57
CA PHE A 22 9.13 3.84 13.34
C PHE A 22 8.78 4.08 11.86
N ASP A 23 8.14 3.11 11.20
CA ASP A 23 7.69 3.26 9.82
C ASP A 23 6.35 3.99 9.79
N LEU A 24 6.40 5.29 9.50
CA LEU A 24 5.21 6.13 9.35
C LEU A 24 4.74 6.10 7.89
N GLN A 25 3.63 5.42 7.63
CA GLN A 25 3.08 5.29 6.29
C GLN A 25 1.99 6.31 6.01
N GLY A 26 2.14 7.06 4.91
CA GLY A 26 1.11 7.96 4.39
C GLY A 26 0.09 7.17 3.57
N HIS A 27 -1.02 6.73 4.16
CA HIS A 27 -2.06 5.91 3.52
C HIS A 27 -2.76 6.68 2.40
N ARG A 28 -2.56 6.25 1.15
CA ARG A 28 -2.96 6.94 -0.09
C ARG A 28 -2.41 8.38 -0.13
N GLY A 29 -1.18 8.56 0.36
CA GLY A 29 -0.61 9.84 0.68
C GLY A 29 -1.09 10.37 2.04
N ALA A 30 -1.55 11.62 2.09
CA ALA A 30 -2.14 12.22 3.29
C ALA A 30 -3.66 12.33 3.13
N ARG A 31 -4.36 11.20 2.92
CA ARG A 31 -5.80 11.12 2.59
C ARG A 31 -6.70 11.93 3.53
N GLY A 32 -6.36 12.03 4.79
CA GLY A 32 -7.13 12.81 5.76
C GLY A 32 -7.09 14.33 5.53
N LEU A 33 -6.11 14.82 4.76
CA LEU A 33 -5.82 16.24 4.57
C LEU A 33 -5.87 16.69 3.11
N ALA A 34 -5.67 15.78 2.15
CA ALA A 34 -5.68 16.06 0.72
C ALA A 34 -6.34 14.90 -0.05
N PRO A 35 -6.84 15.11 -1.29
CA PRO A 35 -7.49 14.07 -2.08
C PRO A 35 -6.59 12.84 -2.25
N GLU A 36 -7.10 11.67 -1.87
CA GLU A 36 -6.34 10.43 -1.84
C GLU A 36 -5.76 10.05 -3.20
N ASN A 37 -4.61 9.34 -3.16
CA ASN A 37 -3.96 8.81 -4.36
C ASN A 37 -3.66 9.89 -5.43
N THR A 38 -3.41 11.12 -5.00
CA THR A 38 -3.08 12.25 -5.88
C THR A 38 -1.71 12.82 -5.56
N ILE A 39 -1.11 13.51 -6.50
CA ILE A 39 0.16 14.23 -6.29
C ILE A 39 0.05 15.19 -5.10
N ARG A 40 -1.12 15.81 -4.88
CA ARG A 40 -1.36 16.67 -3.72
C ARG A 40 -1.27 15.92 -2.39
N ALA A 41 -1.88 14.73 -2.31
CA ALA A 41 -1.83 13.90 -1.10
C ALA A 41 -0.41 13.42 -0.81
N PHE A 42 0.34 13.02 -1.83
CA PHE A 42 1.73 12.61 -1.66
C PHE A 42 2.65 13.78 -1.30
N THR A 43 2.46 14.96 -1.90
CA THR A 43 3.19 16.17 -1.49
C THR A 43 2.92 16.47 -0.01
N ARG A 44 1.66 16.42 0.42
CA ARG A 44 1.31 16.65 1.82
C ARG A 44 1.90 15.60 2.76
N ALA A 45 1.96 14.34 2.34
CA ALA A 45 2.61 13.27 3.12
C ALA A 45 4.12 13.53 3.29
N LEU A 46 4.80 13.96 2.23
CA LEU A 46 6.23 14.33 2.31
C LEU A 46 6.45 15.52 3.26
N GLU A 47 5.59 16.54 3.23
CA GLU A 47 5.65 17.70 4.14
C GLU A 47 5.46 17.31 5.61
N ILE A 48 4.63 16.29 5.88
CA ILE A 48 4.43 15.74 7.23
C ILE A 48 5.66 14.97 7.72
N GLY A 49 6.49 14.48 6.81
CA GLY A 49 7.69 13.72 7.13
C GLY A 49 7.41 12.22 7.30
N VAL A 50 6.51 11.65 6.49
CA VAL A 50 6.33 10.18 6.44
C VAL A 50 7.61 9.50 5.96
N THR A 51 7.80 8.24 6.34
CA THR A 51 8.92 7.41 5.88
C THR A 51 8.56 6.55 4.69
N THR A 52 7.26 6.27 4.51
CA THR A 52 6.73 5.44 3.43
C THR A 52 5.49 6.09 2.83
N LEU A 53 5.46 6.20 1.52
CA LEU A 53 4.24 6.49 0.78
C LEU A 53 3.51 5.18 0.48
N GLU A 54 2.30 5.08 0.98
CA GLU A 54 1.41 3.98 0.61
C GLU A 54 0.46 4.47 -0.47
N LEU A 55 0.24 3.63 -1.48
CA LEU A 55 -0.56 3.95 -2.66
C LEU A 55 -1.15 2.69 -3.31
N ASP A 56 -2.27 2.89 -3.98
CA ASP A 56 -3.01 1.85 -4.68
C ASP A 56 -2.85 2.00 -6.20
N LEU A 57 -2.77 0.89 -6.93
CA LEU A 57 -2.63 0.90 -8.38
C LEU A 57 -3.81 0.26 -9.10
N ALA A 58 -4.18 0.90 -10.19
CA ALA A 58 -4.92 0.31 -11.31
C ALA A 58 -4.08 0.41 -12.59
N MET A 59 -4.51 -0.26 -13.66
CA MET A 59 -3.86 -0.18 -14.97
C MET A 59 -4.87 0.17 -16.05
N THR A 60 -4.52 1.11 -16.92
CA THR A 60 -5.34 1.50 -18.06
C THR A 60 -5.26 0.47 -19.18
N ARG A 61 -6.17 0.58 -20.18
CA ARG A 61 -6.22 -0.29 -21.36
C ARG A 61 -4.93 -0.25 -22.18
N ASP A 62 -4.26 0.87 -22.22
CA ASP A 62 -2.97 1.08 -22.91
C ASP A 62 -1.75 0.79 -22.02
N GLY A 63 -1.96 0.10 -20.87
CA GLY A 63 -0.92 -0.44 -20.02
C GLY A 63 -0.22 0.56 -19.10
N VAL A 64 -0.77 1.75 -18.90
CA VAL A 64 -0.22 2.74 -17.97
C VAL A 64 -0.67 2.40 -16.55
N LEU A 65 0.29 2.24 -15.63
CA LEU A 65 0.01 2.13 -14.20
C LEU A 65 -0.41 3.50 -13.66
N VAL A 66 -1.62 3.57 -13.12
CA VAL A 66 -2.21 4.78 -12.53
C VAL A 66 -2.52 4.57 -11.05
N VAL A 67 -2.51 5.66 -10.28
CA VAL A 67 -2.70 5.58 -8.83
C VAL A 67 -4.17 5.79 -8.50
N SER A 68 -4.86 4.68 -8.19
CA SER A 68 -6.29 4.66 -7.85
C SER A 68 -6.60 3.46 -6.98
N HIS A 69 -7.43 3.66 -5.94
CA HIS A 69 -7.87 2.56 -5.07
C HIS A 69 -8.92 1.67 -5.74
N ASP A 70 -9.86 2.26 -6.44
CA ASP A 70 -10.95 1.51 -7.04
C ASP A 70 -10.59 1.16 -8.49
N SER A 71 -10.92 -0.03 -8.92
CA SER A 71 -10.76 -0.47 -10.33
C SER A 71 -11.70 0.27 -11.29
N ARG A 72 -12.77 0.83 -10.76
CA ARG A 72 -13.73 1.69 -11.48
C ARG A 72 -13.74 3.10 -10.92
N LEU A 73 -14.11 4.08 -11.75
CA LEU A 73 -14.22 5.46 -11.31
C LEU A 73 -15.34 5.61 -10.27
N ASN A 74 -14.97 5.94 -9.04
CA ASN A 74 -15.87 5.97 -7.89
C ASN A 74 -16.65 7.29 -7.82
N PRO A 75 -18.00 7.28 -7.79
CA PRO A 75 -18.83 8.47 -7.77
C PRO A 75 -18.66 9.34 -6.51
N VAL A 76 -18.09 8.78 -5.46
CA VAL A 76 -17.89 9.50 -4.18
C VAL A 76 -16.82 10.58 -4.29
N HIS A 77 -15.85 10.41 -5.18
CA HIS A 77 -14.75 11.37 -5.33
C HIS A 77 -14.33 11.61 -6.79
N THR A 78 -15.17 11.22 -7.76
CA THR A 78 -14.87 11.46 -9.17
C THR A 78 -15.89 12.37 -9.82
N ARG A 79 -15.41 13.40 -10.48
CA ARG A 79 -16.18 14.26 -11.37
C ARG A 79 -15.85 13.95 -12.82
N GLY A 80 -16.90 13.94 -13.65
CA GLY A 80 -16.75 13.72 -15.08
C GLY A 80 -16.23 14.97 -15.84
N PRO A 81 -16.04 14.86 -17.16
CA PRO A 81 -15.59 15.96 -18.01
C PRO A 81 -16.49 17.22 -17.95
N ASN A 82 -17.75 17.06 -17.56
CA ASN A 82 -18.70 18.15 -17.35
C ASN A 82 -18.56 18.85 -15.99
N GLY A 83 -17.59 18.44 -15.16
CA GLY A 83 -17.36 18.99 -13.82
C GLY A 83 -18.32 18.51 -12.73
N GLN A 84 -19.30 17.65 -13.07
CA GLN A 84 -20.28 17.11 -12.12
C GLN A 84 -19.80 15.78 -11.54
N PHE A 85 -20.10 15.49 -10.27
CA PHE A 85 -19.88 14.19 -9.69
C PHE A 85 -20.64 13.10 -10.47
N LEU A 86 -20.00 11.95 -10.62
CA LEU A 86 -20.67 10.80 -11.18
C LEU A 86 -21.89 10.44 -10.31
N THR A 87 -22.97 10.04 -10.96
CA THR A 87 -24.23 9.66 -10.27
C THR A 87 -24.27 8.19 -9.90
N ARG A 88 -23.45 7.38 -10.56
CA ARG A 88 -23.25 5.94 -10.35
C ARG A 88 -21.79 5.60 -10.59
N GLU A 89 -21.41 4.37 -10.30
CA GLU A 89 -20.09 3.84 -10.61
C GLU A 89 -19.76 4.07 -12.10
N GLY A 90 -18.57 4.58 -12.33
CA GLY A 90 -18.10 4.91 -13.68
C GLY A 90 -17.48 3.71 -14.39
N PRO A 91 -16.89 3.92 -15.58
CA PRO A 91 -16.19 2.88 -16.31
C PRO A 91 -15.02 2.32 -15.50
N ALA A 92 -14.66 1.05 -15.79
CA ALA A 92 -13.41 0.48 -15.28
C ALA A 92 -12.22 1.28 -15.84
N ILE A 93 -11.21 1.52 -15.01
CA ILE A 93 -9.99 2.19 -15.43
C ILE A 93 -9.30 1.38 -16.53
N HIS A 94 -9.36 0.05 -16.45
CA HIS A 94 -8.82 -0.87 -17.45
C HIS A 94 -9.55 -0.82 -18.81
N ALA A 95 -10.75 -0.27 -18.86
CA ALA A 95 -11.48 -0.04 -20.12
C ALA A 95 -11.10 1.29 -20.80
N LEU A 96 -10.36 2.17 -20.13
CA LEU A 96 -9.97 3.50 -20.59
C LEU A 96 -8.48 3.58 -20.93
N THR A 97 -8.11 4.41 -21.91
CA THR A 97 -6.72 4.83 -22.08
C THR A 97 -6.32 5.83 -21.00
N PHE A 98 -5.00 6.04 -20.81
CA PHE A 98 -4.53 7.04 -19.87
C PHE A 98 -5.06 8.45 -20.21
N GLU A 99 -5.12 8.81 -21.50
CA GLU A 99 -5.70 10.09 -21.94
C GLU A 99 -7.17 10.23 -21.54
N GLU A 100 -7.96 9.15 -21.69
CA GLU A 100 -9.37 9.15 -21.29
C GLU A 100 -9.51 9.29 -19.77
N VAL A 101 -8.67 8.62 -18.97
CA VAL A 101 -8.64 8.76 -17.51
C VAL A 101 -8.32 10.21 -17.11
N GLN A 102 -7.46 10.92 -17.84
CA GLN A 102 -7.11 12.32 -17.56
C GLN A 102 -8.26 13.32 -17.77
N ARG A 103 -9.41 12.89 -18.28
CA ARG A 103 -10.62 13.75 -18.40
C ARG A 103 -11.40 13.85 -17.09
N TYR A 104 -11.14 12.96 -16.13
CA TYR A 104 -11.83 12.92 -14.84
C TYR A 104 -11.06 13.71 -13.76
N ASP A 105 -11.82 14.27 -12.83
CA ASP A 105 -11.28 15.05 -11.72
C ASP A 105 -11.59 14.34 -10.40
N VAL A 106 -10.56 14.02 -9.63
CA VAL A 106 -10.62 13.29 -8.35
C VAL A 106 -10.24 14.18 -7.15
N GLY A 107 -10.25 15.46 -7.33
CA GLY A 107 -9.76 16.41 -6.33
C GLY A 107 -10.72 16.77 -5.21
N ARG A 108 -11.94 16.22 -5.18
CA ARG A 108 -12.92 16.50 -4.12
C ARG A 108 -13.73 15.28 -3.75
N ILE A 109 -14.03 15.13 -2.47
CA ILE A 109 -15.04 14.19 -2.00
C ILE A 109 -16.42 14.84 -2.21
N LYS A 110 -17.38 14.03 -2.69
CA LYS A 110 -18.77 14.45 -2.87
C LYS A 110 -19.38 14.82 -1.51
N PRO A 111 -19.86 16.07 -1.33
CA PRO A 111 -20.45 16.51 -0.08
C PRO A 111 -21.65 15.66 0.33
N GLY A 112 -21.90 15.53 1.63
CA GLY A 112 -23.05 14.79 2.17
C GLY A 112 -22.89 13.28 2.19
N THR A 113 -21.77 12.73 1.70
CA THR A 113 -21.51 11.29 1.74
C THR A 113 -20.90 10.86 3.09
N PRO A 114 -21.09 9.60 3.51
CA PRO A 114 -20.39 9.04 4.69
C PRO A 114 -18.86 9.17 4.55
N TYR A 115 -18.34 9.10 3.33
CA TYR A 115 -16.92 9.27 3.07
C TYR A 115 -16.43 10.69 3.38
N ALA A 116 -17.19 11.72 3.02
CA ALA A 116 -16.88 13.11 3.38
C ALA A 116 -16.89 13.33 4.89
N GLN A 117 -17.80 12.67 5.60
CA GLN A 117 -17.86 12.75 7.08
C GLN A 117 -16.65 12.13 7.76
N ARG A 118 -16.01 11.12 7.13
CA ARG A 118 -14.78 10.48 7.67
C ARG A 118 -13.55 11.35 7.54
N PHE A 119 -13.52 12.28 6.60
CA PHE A 119 -12.36 13.14 6.31
C PHE A 119 -12.72 14.62 6.33
N PRO A 120 -13.23 15.14 7.46
CA PRO A 120 -13.73 16.51 7.55
C PRO A 120 -12.64 17.58 7.37
N GLN A 121 -11.36 17.19 7.53
CA GLN A 121 -10.22 18.09 7.37
C GLN A 121 -9.60 18.04 5.97
N GLN A 122 -10.10 17.17 5.10
CA GLN A 122 -9.55 17.06 3.75
C GLN A 122 -9.83 18.33 2.93
N GLN A 123 -8.76 18.92 2.44
CA GLN A 123 -8.83 20.11 1.58
C GLN A 123 -8.85 19.67 0.11
N GLY A 124 -10.05 19.67 -0.48
CA GLY A 124 -10.23 19.39 -1.90
C GLY A 124 -9.67 20.50 -2.79
N ALA A 125 -9.43 20.15 -4.05
CA ALA A 125 -9.05 21.10 -5.11
C ALA A 125 -9.72 20.71 -6.43
N ASP A 126 -9.86 21.65 -7.33
CA ASP A 126 -10.41 21.42 -8.67
C ASP A 126 -9.29 21.09 -9.66
N GLY A 127 -9.59 20.32 -10.69
CA GLY A 127 -8.66 19.99 -11.75
C GLY A 127 -7.60 18.95 -11.38
N VAL A 128 -7.80 18.23 -10.29
CA VAL A 128 -6.87 17.17 -9.86
C VAL A 128 -7.12 15.88 -10.64
N ARG A 129 -6.08 15.35 -11.26
CA ARG A 129 -6.16 14.17 -12.10
C ARG A 129 -5.63 12.93 -11.38
N ILE A 130 -6.02 11.75 -11.86
CA ILE A 130 -5.45 10.46 -11.43
C ILE A 130 -4.03 10.40 -11.97
N PRO A 131 -2.97 10.37 -11.14
CA PRO A 131 -1.61 10.40 -11.63
C PRO A 131 -1.16 9.04 -12.15
N ALA A 132 -0.24 9.02 -13.10
CA ALA A 132 0.53 7.83 -13.40
C ALA A 132 1.51 7.54 -12.25
N LEU A 133 1.83 6.26 -12.01
CA LEU A 133 2.80 5.84 -10.98
C LEU A 133 4.15 6.56 -11.13
N ARG A 134 4.63 6.75 -12.36
CA ARG A 134 5.87 7.49 -12.64
C ARG A 134 5.86 8.91 -12.08
N GLU A 135 4.71 9.57 -12.06
CA GLU A 135 4.60 10.95 -11.57
C GLU A 135 4.80 11.02 -10.06
N VAL A 136 4.41 9.97 -9.32
CA VAL A 136 4.71 9.84 -7.89
C VAL A 136 6.22 9.62 -7.65
N PHE A 137 6.86 8.77 -8.46
CA PHE A 137 8.31 8.58 -8.39
C PHE A 137 9.06 9.89 -8.71
N ASP A 138 8.58 10.62 -9.73
CA ASP A 138 9.15 11.92 -10.11
C ASP A 138 8.96 12.98 -9.02
N LEU A 139 7.83 12.97 -8.31
CA LEU A 139 7.62 13.84 -7.16
C LEU A 139 8.67 13.60 -6.08
N VAL A 140 8.88 12.35 -5.67
CA VAL A 140 9.86 11.99 -4.62
C VAL A 140 11.27 12.35 -5.05
N ARG A 141 11.63 12.13 -6.32
CA ARG A 141 12.92 12.50 -6.88
C ARG A 141 13.13 14.02 -6.88
N ARG A 142 12.13 14.80 -7.31
CA ARG A 142 12.20 16.29 -7.29
C ARG A 142 12.31 16.84 -5.87
N ALA A 143 11.67 16.18 -4.91
CA ALA A 143 11.76 16.52 -3.49
C ALA A 143 13.10 16.12 -2.86
N LYS A 144 13.98 15.41 -3.60
CA LYS A 144 15.25 14.84 -3.09
C LYS A 144 15.04 13.98 -1.84
N ALA A 145 13.93 13.29 -1.78
CA ALA A 145 13.50 12.49 -0.62
C ALA A 145 13.92 11.02 -0.79
N ASP A 146 15.23 10.78 -0.92
CA ASP A 146 15.81 9.46 -1.22
C ASP A 146 15.58 8.42 -0.12
N HIS A 147 15.24 8.85 1.09
CA HIS A 147 14.88 8.00 2.23
C HIS A 147 13.47 7.43 2.14
N ILE A 148 12.60 7.99 1.29
CA ILE A 148 11.20 7.56 1.17
C ILE A 148 11.10 6.18 0.55
N ARG A 149 10.30 5.34 1.18
CA ARG A 149 9.91 4.01 0.69
C ARG A 149 8.51 4.05 0.09
N PHE A 150 8.16 3.02 -0.66
CA PHE A 150 6.86 2.87 -1.28
C PHE A 150 6.24 1.55 -0.83
N ASN A 151 4.99 1.59 -0.38
CA ASN A 151 4.17 0.42 -0.14
C ASN A 151 3.02 0.44 -1.16
N ILE A 152 3.06 -0.44 -2.15
CA ILE A 152 2.25 -0.35 -3.37
C ILE A 152 1.25 -1.48 -3.42
N GLU A 153 -0.04 -1.16 -3.38
CA GLU A 153 -1.10 -2.15 -3.49
C GLU A 153 -1.53 -2.36 -4.95
N THR A 154 -1.56 -3.61 -5.39
CA THR A 154 -2.21 -3.99 -6.64
C THR A 154 -3.69 -4.24 -6.40
N LYS A 155 -4.55 -3.38 -6.98
CA LYS A 155 -6.01 -3.44 -6.78
C LYS A 155 -6.69 -4.32 -7.81
N LEU A 156 -6.85 -5.57 -7.43
CA LEU A 156 -7.69 -6.54 -8.14
C LEU A 156 -8.34 -7.47 -7.13
N THR A 157 -9.34 -8.21 -7.58
CA THR A 157 -10.06 -9.19 -6.78
C THR A 157 -10.27 -10.47 -7.61
N PRO A 158 -10.55 -11.61 -6.99
CA PRO A 158 -10.88 -12.82 -7.71
C PRO A 158 -12.07 -12.69 -8.69
N THR A 159 -12.90 -11.68 -8.46
CA THR A 159 -14.12 -11.41 -9.26
C THR A 159 -14.01 -10.18 -10.16
N SER A 160 -12.82 -9.55 -10.27
CA SER A 160 -12.64 -8.33 -11.10
C SER A 160 -12.92 -8.55 -12.59
N GLY A 161 -12.75 -9.79 -13.09
CA GLY A 161 -12.96 -10.08 -14.50
C GLY A 161 -12.15 -9.16 -15.41
N SER A 162 -12.81 -8.54 -16.39
CA SER A 162 -12.18 -7.60 -17.33
C SER A 162 -11.97 -6.18 -16.78
N ASP A 163 -12.36 -5.91 -15.55
CA ASP A 163 -12.18 -4.58 -14.93
C ASP A 163 -10.73 -4.30 -14.51
N THR A 164 -9.92 -5.37 -14.43
CA THR A 164 -8.49 -5.29 -14.13
C THR A 164 -7.70 -6.18 -15.09
N PRO A 165 -6.39 -5.95 -15.27
CA PRO A 165 -5.55 -6.92 -15.96
C PRO A 165 -5.49 -8.22 -15.16
N ASP A 166 -5.03 -9.31 -15.79
CA ASP A 166 -4.68 -10.52 -15.06
C ASP A 166 -3.51 -10.27 -14.08
N PRO A 167 -3.37 -11.11 -13.03
CA PRO A 167 -2.35 -10.93 -11.99
C PRO A 167 -0.92 -10.89 -12.52
N GLU A 168 -0.59 -11.70 -13.51
CA GLU A 168 0.75 -11.81 -14.11
C GLU A 168 1.10 -10.55 -14.89
N THR A 169 0.18 -10.06 -15.71
CA THR A 169 0.33 -8.81 -16.47
C THR A 169 0.52 -7.63 -15.54
N PHE A 170 -0.27 -7.56 -14.45
CA PHE A 170 -0.16 -6.48 -13.47
C PHE A 170 1.20 -6.51 -12.77
N ALA A 171 1.58 -7.68 -12.27
CA ALA A 171 2.86 -7.88 -11.59
C ALA A 171 4.05 -7.55 -12.50
N ALA A 172 4.02 -7.99 -13.76
CA ALA A 172 5.07 -7.72 -14.74
C ALA A 172 5.22 -6.23 -15.04
N ALA A 173 4.12 -5.51 -15.22
CA ALA A 173 4.12 -4.06 -15.48
C ALA A 173 4.70 -3.30 -14.27
N LEU A 174 4.33 -3.68 -13.04
CA LEU A 174 4.83 -3.06 -11.82
C LEU A 174 6.32 -3.34 -11.60
N ALA A 175 6.76 -4.59 -11.75
CA ALA A 175 8.16 -4.97 -11.64
C ALA A 175 9.04 -4.21 -12.66
N LYS A 176 8.57 -4.12 -13.91
CA LYS A 176 9.24 -3.34 -14.97
C LYS A 176 9.37 -1.86 -14.58
N SER A 177 8.29 -1.26 -14.05
CA SER A 177 8.29 0.15 -13.65
C SER A 177 9.26 0.42 -12.51
N LEU A 178 9.30 -0.44 -11.48
CA LEU A 178 10.19 -0.31 -10.33
C LEU A 178 11.67 -0.48 -10.73
N ARG A 179 11.99 -1.46 -11.58
CA ARG A 179 13.35 -1.67 -12.11
C ARG A 179 13.82 -0.48 -12.93
N ALA A 180 12.95 0.02 -13.82
CA ALA A 180 13.28 1.20 -14.64
C ALA A 180 13.51 2.47 -13.81
N ALA A 181 12.85 2.60 -12.67
CA ALA A 181 13.01 3.71 -11.74
C ALA A 181 14.18 3.52 -10.74
N GLY A 182 14.78 2.33 -10.65
CA GLY A 182 15.81 1.99 -9.65
C GLY A 182 15.26 1.90 -8.21
N LEU A 183 13.98 1.53 -8.05
CA LEU A 183 13.28 1.59 -6.77
C LEU A 183 12.97 0.23 -6.14
N THR A 184 13.49 -0.88 -6.69
CA THR A 184 13.19 -2.24 -6.22
C THR A 184 13.52 -2.46 -4.74
N SER A 185 14.61 -1.88 -4.23
CA SER A 185 15.01 -1.98 -2.81
C SER A 185 14.26 -1.03 -1.88
N ARG A 186 13.49 -0.09 -2.44
CA ARG A 186 12.70 0.91 -1.70
C ARG A 186 11.20 0.66 -1.78
N ALA A 187 10.78 -0.42 -2.44
CA ALA A 187 9.38 -0.76 -2.64
C ALA A 187 9.03 -2.08 -1.96
N THR A 188 7.82 -2.13 -1.40
CA THR A 188 7.10 -3.35 -1.05
C THR A 188 5.82 -3.41 -1.85
N ILE A 189 5.40 -4.63 -2.22
CA ILE A 189 4.16 -4.84 -2.96
C ILE A 189 3.17 -5.54 -2.06
N GLN A 190 2.00 -4.92 -1.87
CA GLN A 190 0.92 -5.47 -1.06
C GLN A 190 -0.30 -5.83 -1.92
N SER A 191 -1.06 -6.82 -1.49
CA SER A 191 -2.36 -7.15 -2.08
C SER A 191 -3.20 -8.01 -1.13
N PHE A 192 -4.53 -7.85 -1.22
CA PHE A 192 -5.48 -8.83 -0.69
C PHE A 192 -5.60 -10.05 -1.61
N ASP A 193 -5.44 -9.84 -2.92
CA ASP A 193 -5.41 -10.92 -3.89
C ASP A 193 -3.96 -11.41 -4.10
N TRP A 194 -3.62 -12.50 -3.44
CA TRP A 194 -2.24 -13.00 -3.42
C TRP A 194 -1.76 -13.58 -4.74
N ARG A 195 -2.63 -13.72 -5.74
CA ARG A 195 -2.22 -14.15 -7.08
C ARG A 195 -1.17 -13.20 -7.67
N THR A 196 -1.31 -11.86 -7.48
CA THR A 196 -0.26 -10.91 -7.89
C THR A 196 1.02 -11.03 -7.07
N LEU A 197 0.93 -11.38 -5.79
CA LEU A 197 2.11 -11.58 -4.94
C LEU A 197 2.89 -12.83 -5.35
N ILE A 198 2.19 -13.91 -5.71
CA ILE A 198 2.80 -15.13 -6.24
C ILE A 198 3.46 -14.85 -7.61
N ALA A 199 2.77 -14.14 -8.50
CA ALA A 199 3.34 -13.71 -9.79
C ALA A 199 4.58 -12.82 -9.56
N MET A 200 4.51 -11.84 -8.65
CA MET A 200 5.63 -10.98 -8.30
C MET A 200 6.81 -11.77 -7.75
N ARG A 201 6.56 -12.79 -6.90
CA ARG A 201 7.61 -13.68 -6.39
C ARG A 201 8.38 -14.38 -7.51
N ALA A 202 7.68 -14.78 -8.56
CA ALA A 202 8.30 -15.48 -9.69
C ALA A 202 9.16 -14.55 -10.57
N ILE A 203 8.71 -13.32 -10.81
CA ILE A 203 9.34 -12.41 -11.78
C ILE A 203 10.27 -11.36 -11.16
N ALA A 204 10.09 -11.03 -9.89
CA ALA A 204 10.86 -10.02 -9.16
C ALA A 204 11.06 -10.43 -7.69
N PRO A 205 11.74 -11.58 -7.43
CA PRO A 205 11.92 -12.11 -6.06
C PRO A 205 12.65 -11.14 -5.12
N GLU A 206 13.40 -10.20 -5.67
CA GLU A 206 14.13 -9.16 -4.93
C GLU A 206 13.20 -8.11 -4.27
N ILE A 207 11.95 -8.01 -4.69
CA ILE A 207 10.99 -7.05 -4.12
C ILE A 207 10.21 -7.74 -2.99
N GLU A 208 10.24 -7.16 -1.80
CA GLU A 208 9.49 -7.68 -0.64
C GLU A 208 7.97 -7.64 -0.90
N ARG A 209 7.27 -8.68 -0.49
CA ARG A 209 5.82 -8.83 -0.62
C ARG A 209 5.15 -8.73 0.73
N VAL A 210 3.98 -8.10 0.75
CA VAL A 210 3.14 -7.87 1.92
C VAL A 210 1.81 -8.57 1.71
N CYS A 211 1.54 -9.59 2.51
CA CYS A 211 0.26 -10.26 2.50
C CYS A 211 -0.76 -9.48 3.34
N LEU A 212 -1.73 -8.85 2.67
CA LEU A 212 -2.86 -8.21 3.32
C LEU A 212 -3.88 -9.28 3.74
N THR A 213 -4.37 -9.17 4.98
CA THR A 213 -5.43 -10.06 5.49
C THR A 213 -6.50 -9.26 6.23
N ILE A 214 -7.73 -9.73 6.07
CA ILE A 214 -8.89 -9.26 6.82
C ILE A 214 -9.78 -10.45 7.15
N GLU A 215 -10.13 -10.56 8.43
CA GLU A 215 -11.01 -11.58 9.00
C GLU A 215 -12.11 -10.82 9.76
N ASP A 216 -13.08 -10.29 9.03
CA ASP A 216 -14.24 -9.56 9.58
C ASP A 216 -15.53 -10.20 9.03
N ALA A 217 -16.64 -10.00 9.71
CA ALA A 217 -17.92 -10.60 9.30
C ALA A 217 -18.37 -10.20 7.89
N ASP A 218 -18.03 -8.95 7.48
CA ASP A 218 -18.43 -8.40 6.19
C ASP A 218 -17.34 -8.55 5.11
N GLU A 219 -16.08 -8.71 5.54
CA GLU A 219 -14.92 -8.81 4.64
C GLU A 219 -13.95 -9.86 5.19
N ASP A 220 -13.87 -11.03 4.56
CA ASP A 220 -12.94 -12.10 4.92
C ASP A 220 -12.26 -12.66 3.68
N ASN A 221 -10.98 -12.32 3.50
CA ASN A 221 -10.22 -12.85 2.37
C ASN A 221 -9.52 -14.19 2.67
N LEU A 222 -9.54 -14.67 3.91
CA LEU A 222 -8.92 -15.95 4.27
C LEU A 222 -9.93 -17.12 4.29
N GLN A 223 -11.18 -16.86 4.66
CA GLN A 223 -12.31 -17.79 4.64
C GLN A 223 -12.08 -19.08 5.45
N GLY A 224 -11.40 -18.97 6.60
CA GLY A 224 -11.13 -20.11 7.49
C GLY A 224 -12.39 -20.88 7.87
N GLY A 225 -12.27 -22.22 7.96
CA GLY A 225 -13.38 -23.13 8.24
C GLY A 225 -14.37 -23.34 7.10
N LYS A 226 -14.13 -22.78 5.92
CA LYS A 226 -14.88 -23.07 4.70
C LYS A 226 -14.15 -24.14 3.87
N PRO A 227 -14.88 -25.00 3.15
CA PRO A 227 -14.23 -26.03 2.32
C PRO A 227 -13.33 -25.45 1.24
N GLY A 228 -12.05 -25.83 1.26
CA GLY A 228 -11.03 -25.48 0.26
C GLY A 228 -10.46 -24.07 0.39
N PRO A 229 -9.42 -23.76 -0.41
CA PRO A 229 -8.72 -22.49 -0.32
C PRO A 229 -9.59 -21.30 -0.71
N SER A 230 -9.38 -20.17 -0.06
CA SER A 230 -9.99 -18.91 -0.46
C SER A 230 -9.55 -18.52 -1.88
N PRO A 231 -10.44 -17.96 -2.70
CA PRO A 231 -10.06 -17.45 -4.03
C PRO A 231 -9.03 -16.31 -3.97
N TRP A 232 -8.85 -15.67 -2.81
CA TRP A 232 -7.90 -14.58 -2.60
C TRP A 232 -6.47 -15.06 -2.30
N THR A 233 -6.29 -16.28 -1.82
CA THR A 233 -5.02 -16.78 -1.29
C THR A 233 -4.19 -17.57 -2.29
N ALA A 234 -4.51 -17.47 -3.59
CA ALA A 234 -3.78 -18.13 -4.68
C ALA A 234 -3.66 -19.66 -4.51
N GLY A 235 -4.71 -20.30 -4.02
CA GLY A 235 -4.78 -21.74 -3.83
C GLY A 235 -4.22 -22.25 -2.50
N LEU A 236 -3.81 -21.36 -1.60
CA LEU A 236 -3.41 -21.73 -0.24
C LEU A 236 -4.65 -21.75 0.68
N ASP A 237 -4.79 -22.82 1.46
CA ASP A 237 -5.88 -22.97 2.42
C ASP A 237 -5.38 -22.63 3.84
N ILE A 238 -6.09 -21.75 4.53
CA ILE A 238 -5.72 -21.36 5.91
C ILE A 238 -5.90 -22.53 6.88
N ASP A 239 -6.81 -23.45 6.62
CA ASP A 239 -7.05 -24.59 7.47
C ASP A 239 -5.89 -25.60 7.44
N ASP A 240 -5.13 -25.66 6.33
CA ASP A 240 -3.90 -26.46 6.22
C ASP A 240 -2.79 -26.00 7.16
N VAL A 241 -2.86 -24.75 7.62
CA VAL A 241 -1.87 -24.16 8.56
C VAL A 241 -2.47 -23.89 9.94
N GLY A 242 -3.57 -24.60 10.27
CA GLY A 242 -4.24 -24.53 11.57
C GLY A 242 -4.92 -23.20 11.85
N GLY A 243 -5.46 -22.54 10.84
CA GLY A 243 -6.19 -21.27 10.98
C GLY A 243 -5.29 -20.07 11.25
N SER A 244 -3.96 -20.19 11.03
CA SER A 244 -3.01 -19.11 11.30
C SER A 244 -2.73 -18.25 10.08
N ALA A 245 -3.22 -17.01 10.09
CA ALA A 245 -2.91 -16.03 9.05
C ALA A 245 -1.40 -15.71 8.90
N PRO A 246 -0.60 -15.59 9.99
CA PRO A 246 0.85 -15.48 9.86
C PRO A 246 1.52 -16.65 9.14
N ARG A 247 1.13 -17.92 9.47
CA ARG A 247 1.67 -19.09 8.80
C ARG A 247 1.31 -19.13 7.32
N LEU A 248 0.07 -18.76 7.01
CA LEU A 248 -0.37 -18.70 5.61
C LEU A 248 0.42 -17.65 4.82
N ALA A 249 0.65 -16.46 5.39
CA ALA A 249 1.47 -15.41 4.79
C ALA A 249 2.92 -15.86 4.57
N ALA A 250 3.51 -16.59 5.53
CA ALA A 250 4.84 -17.18 5.39
C ALA A 250 4.88 -18.23 4.28
N ALA A 251 3.85 -19.11 4.19
CA ALA A 251 3.74 -20.13 3.14
C ALA A 251 3.61 -19.48 1.74
N ALA A 252 2.91 -18.36 1.62
CA ALA A 252 2.85 -17.56 0.40
C ALA A 252 4.19 -16.92 0.01
N GLY A 253 5.17 -16.92 0.93
CA GLY A 253 6.49 -16.30 0.75
C GLY A 253 6.46 -14.79 0.91
N CYS A 254 5.52 -14.23 1.67
CA CYS A 254 5.55 -12.84 2.08
C CYS A 254 6.66 -12.58 3.09
N ALA A 255 7.28 -11.42 3.03
CA ALA A 255 8.23 -10.94 4.04
C ALA A 255 7.50 -10.18 5.18
N ILE A 256 6.29 -9.72 4.88
CA ILE A 256 5.49 -8.88 5.76
C ILE A 256 4.07 -9.42 5.79
N TRP A 257 3.52 -9.57 7.00
CA TRP A 257 2.10 -9.79 7.22
C TRP A 257 1.43 -8.48 7.62
N SER A 258 0.38 -8.10 6.91
CA SER A 258 -0.36 -6.85 7.17
C SER A 258 -1.84 -7.16 7.42
N PRO A 259 -2.19 -7.45 8.68
CA PRO A 259 -3.57 -7.73 9.05
C PRO A 259 -4.40 -6.46 9.18
N TYR A 260 -5.71 -6.61 9.01
CA TYR A 260 -6.66 -5.65 9.56
C TYR A 260 -6.39 -5.47 11.07
N PHE A 261 -6.29 -4.24 11.53
CA PHE A 261 -5.80 -3.97 12.89
C PHE A 261 -6.57 -4.67 14.00
N ARG A 262 -7.87 -4.98 13.80
CA ARG A 262 -8.67 -5.73 14.77
C ARG A 262 -8.35 -7.21 14.83
N ASN A 263 -7.72 -7.75 13.82
CA ASN A 263 -7.26 -9.14 13.78
C ASN A 263 -5.87 -9.31 14.44
N LEU A 264 -5.24 -8.22 14.87
CA LEU A 264 -3.93 -8.24 15.49
C LEU A 264 -4.05 -8.60 16.98
N THR A 265 -3.36 -9.68 17.38
CA THR A 265 -3.19 -10.08 18.77
C THR A 265 -1.72 -10.22 19.13
N ALA A 266 -1.41 -10.22 20.43
CA ALA A 266 -0.04 -10.40 20.92
C ALA A 266 0.55 -11.77 20.47
N GLU A 267 -0.28 -12.81 20.48
CA GLU A 267 0.09 -14.17 20.06
C GLU A 267 0.45 -14.21 18.58
N ARG A 268 -0.38 -13.60 17.71
CA ARG A 268 -0.12 -13.53 16.26
C ARG A 268 1.12 -12.70 15.94
N VAL A 269 1.40 -11.64 16.71
CA VAL A 269 2.64 -10.87 16.58
C VAL A 269 3.86 -11.71 16.97
N ALA A 270 3.78 -12.46 18.08
CA ALA A 270 4.85 -13.35 18.52
C ALA A 270 5.09 -14.47 17.50
N GLU A 271 4.03 -15.09 16.97
CA GLU A 271 4.11 -16.11 15.93
C GLU A 271 4.76 -15.54 14.65
N SER A 272 4.34 -14.35 14.20
CA SER A 272 4.93 -13.68 13.04
C SER A 272 6.44 -13.50 13.19
N ARG A 273 6.90 -13.08 14.36
CA ARG A 273 8.34 -12.93 14.65
C ARG A 273 9.08 -14.27 14.56
N THR A 274 8.49 -15.34 15.10
CA THR A 274 9.07 -16.69 15.01
C THR A 274 9.19 -17.17 13.56
N LEU A 275 8.25 -16.76 12.71
CA LEU A 275 8.25 -17.07 11.27
C LEU A 275 9.16 -16.13 10.45
N GLY A 276 9.81 -15.14 11.08
CA GLY A 276 10.63 -14.15 10.39
C GLY A 276 9.85 -13.08 9.65
N LEU A 277 8.54 -12.97 9.89
CA LEU A 277 7.69 -11.94 9.28
C LEU A 277 7.80 -10.61 10.03
N LYS A 278 7.91 -9.52 9.29
CA LYS A 278 7.58 -8.18 9.79
C LYS A 278 6.06 -8.06 9.90
N VAL A 279 5.56 -7.24 10.83
CA VAL A 279 4.12 -6.97 11.00
C VAL A 279 3.87 -5.48 10.80
N ILE A 280 3.00 -5.16 9.86
CA ILE A 280 2.55 -3.79 9.59
C ILE A 280 1.01 -3.81 9.59
N PRO A 281 0.35 -3.39 10.69
CA PRO A 281 -1.12 -3.41 10.74
C PRO A 281 -1.71 -2.50 9.67
N GLY A 282 -2.63 -3.04 8.88
CA GLY A 282 -3.39 -2.27 7.90
C GLY A 282 -4.56 -1.54 8.56
N ARG A 283 -4.92 -0.38 8.01
CA ARG A 283 -6.18 0.33 8.26
C ARG A 283 -6.52 0.57 9.74
N SER A 284 -5.69 1.33 10.48
CA SER A 284 -6.16 1.96 11.72
C SER A 284 -6.93 3.23 11.38
N MET A 285 -8.21 3.28 11.76
CA MET A 285 -9.12 4.39 11.43
C MET A 285 -9.38 5.30 12.63
N THR A 286 -8.84 4.98 13.79
CA THR A 286 -8.94 5.81 14.99
C THR A 286 -7.60 6.48 15.27
N VAL A 287 -7.61 7.81 15.26
CA VAL A 287 -6.51 8.58 15.85
C VAL A 287 -6.56 8.29 17.35
N PRO A 288 -5.54 7.64 17.94
CA PRO A 288 -5.46 7.60 19.40
C PRO A 288 -5.40 9.06 19.87
N ARG A 289 -6.27 9.47 20.78
CA ARG A 289 -6.05 10.69 21.53
C ARG A 289 -4.83 10.42 22.42
N TRP A 290 -3.68 10.85 22.00
CA TRP A 290 -2.54 10.97 22.90
C TRP A 290 -2.91 12.09 23.86
N SER A 291 -3.31 11.73 25.08
CA SER A 291 -3.32 12.68 26.19
C SER A 291 -1.86 13.05 26.47
N ALA A 292 -1.57 14.34 26.39
CA ALA A 292 -0.30 14.94 26.76
C ALA A 292 0.01 14.69 28.23
#